data_e1f1c8498efd910a727fe5250a89da3e
#
_entry.id   e1f1c8498efd910a727fe5250a89da3e
#
_cell.length_a   1.000
_cell.length_b   1.000
_cell.length_c   1.000
_cell.angle_alpha   90.00
_cell.angle_beta   90.00
_cell.angle_gamma   90.00
#
_symmetry.space_group_name_H-M   'P 1'
#
loop_
_entity.id
_entity.type
_entity.pdbx_description
1 polymer ?
#
loop_
_entity_poly.entity_id
_entity_poly.type
_entity_poly.pdbx_seq_one_letter_code
_entity_poly.pdbx_strand_id
1 'polypeptide(L)'
;MTDRGVDYTDTVNLDYAGSVDGVPFEGGTAQGQTLKIGSGAFIPGFEEQMVGMTVGEEKDLSVTFPEKYHAENLAGKNAVFHVKVNSITKTELPELDDDFAQDNGFDTFDAYKADVAKKLQEIADTNYDVEIENALIEKAVANAQMDIPAAMIDDQLNYVMRDVEYSMMRQGLRMEDYLKYTGQTREQMAQQYRGEAENRVKIQLVLEAIRKAENIEPTAEDIDEQSAKQAKRAGQEVEAFKANLTDEHKAYLSDLAAIQKVCDLMKAGATVVDKKQEEAAETAEETKTEE
;
A
#
# COMPACT_ATOMS: atom_id res chain seq x y z
N MET A 1 23.70 -24.32 12.68
CA MET A 1 24.53 -24.06 13.88
C MET A 1 23.98 -24.91 15.00
N THR A 2 24.84 -25.75 15.63
CA THR A 2 24.40 -26.73 16.63
C THR A 2 24.79 -26.38 18.07
N ASP A 3 25.62 -25.36 18.26
CA ASP A 3 26.33 -25.12 19.55
C ASP A 3 25.89 -23.87 20.31
N ARG A 4 24.76 -23.19 19.87
CA ARG A 4 24.21 -22.07 20.60
C ARG A 4 22.69 -22.20 20.79
N GLY A 5 22.19 -21.50 21.78
CA GLY A 5 20.73 -21.36 21.96
C GLY A 5 20.06 -20.46 20.92
N VAL A 6 18.75 -20.60 20.81
CA VAL A 6 17.87 -19.76 20.02
C VAL A 6 17.98 -18.31 20.48
N ASP A 7 18.09 -17.40 19.54
CA ASP A 7 18.10 -15.95 19.80
C ASP A 7 16.97 -15.25 19.01
N TYR A 8 16.68 -13.99 19.39
CA TYR A 8 15.75 -13.17 18.63
C TYR A 8 16.23 -13.03 17.19
N THR A 9 15.28 -13.01 16.25
CA THR A 9 15.50 -12.98 14.79
C THR A 9 15.93 -14.30 14.15
N ASP A 10 16.27 -15.34 14.93
CA ASP A 10 16.51 -16.66 14.37
C ASP A 10 15.24 -17.28 13.78
N THR A 11 15.42 -18.11 12.78
CA THR A 11 14.37 -18.97 12.25
C THR A 11 14.59 -20.38 12.77
N VAL A 12 13.61 -20.87 13.53
CA VAL A 12 13.66 -22.16 14.20
C VAL A 12 12.72 -23.12 13.48
N ASN A 13 13.19 -24.35 13.18
CA ASN A 13 12.32 -25.45 12.86
C ASN A 13 12.02 -26.23 14.13
N LEU A 14 10.73 -26.39 14.43
CA LEU A 14 10.27 -26.97 15.68
C LEU A 14 9.10 -27.94 15.48
N ASP A 15 8.99 -28.86 16.42
CA ASP A 15 7.77 -29.64 16.64
C ASP A 15 7.11 -29.13 17.91
N TYR A 16 5.78 -29.09 17.94
CA TYR A 16 5.06 -28.75 19.14
C TYR A 16 3.76 -29.53 19.30
N ALA A 17 3.39 -29.76 20.55
CA ALA A 17 2.14 -30.37 20.97
C ALA A 17 1.52 -29.60 22.12
N GLY A 18 0.43 -28.89 21.86
CA GLY A 18 -0.29 -28.06 22.82
C GLY A 18 -1.45 -28.77 23.48
N SER A 19 -1.65 -28.49 24.75
CA SER A 19 -2.78 -28.97 25.53
C SER A 19 -3.33 -27.88 26.47
N VAL A 20 -4.62 -27.88 26.70
CA VAL A 20 -5.31 -27.08 27.71
C VAL A 20 -5.88 -28.04 28.76
N ASP A 21 -5.54 -27.84 30.03
CA ASP A 21 -5.91 -28.75 31.13
C ASP A 21 -5.54 -30.23 30.86
N GLY A 22 -4.43 -30.46 30.15
CA GLY A 22 -3.95 -31.78 29.77
C GLY A 22 -4.67 -32.40 28.57
N VAL A 23 -5.62 -31.71 27.95
CA VAL A 23 -6.36 -32.19 26.77
C VAL A 23 -5.84 -31.52 25.53
N PRO A 24 -5.35 -32.28 24.48
CA PRO A 24 -4.96 -31.73 23.21
C PRO A 24 -6.12 -31.03 22.51
N PHE A 25 -5.85 -29.94 21.77
CA PHE A 25 -6.85 -29.20 21.02
C PHE A 25 -6.50 -29.12 19.54
N GLU A 26 -7.51 -28.88 18.72
CA GLU A 26 -7.36 -28.79 17.25
C GLU A 26 -6.44 -27.63 16.87
N GLY A 27 -5.45 -27.88 15.99
CA GLY A 27 -4.42 -26.90 15.62
C GLY A 27 -3.30 -26.74 16.64
N GLY A 28 -3.36 -27.42 17.79
CA GLY A 28 -2.33 -27.36 18.85
C GLY A 28 -1.08 -28.19 18.57
N THR A 29 -1.04 -29.01 17.50
CA THR A 29 0.09 -29.90 17.21
C THR A 29 0.58 -29.74 15.79
N ALA A 30 1.90 -29.59 15.62
CA ALA A 30 2.55 -29.61 14.32
C ALA A 30 3.98 -30.17 14.43
N GLN A 31 4.48 -30.67 13.31
CA GLN A 31 5.87 -31.13 13.16
C GLN A 31 6.56 -30.40 12.02
N GLY A 32 7.84 -30.09 12.18
CA GLY A 32 8.64 -29.39 11.19
C GLY A 32 8.18 -27.95 10.91
N GLN A 33 7.47 -27.32 11.85
CA GLN A 33 7.01 -25.95 11.69
C GLN A 33 8.19 -24.98 11.71
N THR A 34 8.20 -24.05 10.77
CA THR A 34 9.20 -22.98 10.72
C THR A 34 8.64 -21.72 11.39
N LEU A 35 9.39 -21.19 12.36
CA LEU A 35 9.02 -20.01 13.13
C LEU A 35 10.20 -19.04 13.20
N LYS A 36 9.99 -17.79 12.84
CA LYS A 36 10.95 -16.71 13.08
C LYS A 36 10.68 -16.12 14.47
N ILE A 37 11.67 -16.26 15.36
CA ILE A 37 11.57 -15.77 16.74
C ILE A 37 11.52 -14.23 16.77
N GLY A 38 10.57 -13.68 17.49
CA GLY A 38 10.29 -12.24 17.53
C GLY A 38 9.33 -11.76 16.44
N SER A 39 8.74 -12.67 15.66
CA SER A 39 7.75 -12.31 14.62
C SER A 39 6.36 -12.01 15.18
N GLY A 40 6.04 -12.50 16.37
CA GLY A 40 4.69 -12.43 16.94
C GLY A 40 3.67 -13.33 16.21
N ALA A 41 4.14 -14.32 15.46
CA ALA A 41 3.27 -15.26 14.72
C ALA A 41 2.57 -16.26 15.65
N PHE A 42 3.15 -16.51 16.82
CA PHE A 42 2.57 -17.35 17.86
C PHE A 42 1.98 -16.51 18.99
N ILE A 43 1.23 -17.17 19.88
CA ILE A 43 0.63 -16.50 21.03
C ILE A 43 1.71 -15.91 21.96
N PRO A 44 1.43 -14.77 22.61
CA PRO A 44 2.41 -14.09 23.48
C PRO A 44 2.99 -15.02 24.53
N GLY A 45 4.29 -14.91 24.76
CA GLY A 45 5.02 -15.74 25.71
C GLY A 45 5.57 -17.05 25.12
N PHE A 46 5.17 -17.43 23.91
CA PHE A 46 5.65 -18.66 23.27
C PHE A 46 7.09 -18.49 22.73
N GLU A 47 7.28 -17.46 21.91
CA GLU A 47 8.57 -17.19 21.26
C GLU A 47 9.63 -16.78 22.29
N GLU A 48 9.26 -15.98 23.28
CA GLU A 48 10.14 -15.52 24.34
C GLU A 48 10.69 -16.67 25.20
N GLN A 49 9.88 -17.70 25.48
CA GLN A 49 10.30 -18.85 26.27
C GLN A 49 11.17 -19.82 25.47
N MET A 50 11.19 -19.72 24.14
CA MET A 50 12.07 -20.50 23.28
C MET A 50 13.49 -19.93 23.23
N VAL A 51 13.70 -18.64 23.54
CA VAL A 51 15.02 -18.03 23.57
C VAL A 51 15.92 -18.78 24.56
N GLY A 52 17.11 -19.14 24.08
CA GLY A 52 18.09 -19.93 24.82
C GLY A 52 17.99 -21.45 24.63
N MET A 53 16.90 -21.98 24.06
CA MET A 53 16.79 -23.41 23.77
C MET A 53 17.83 -23.85 22.71
N THR A 54 18.37 -25.03 22.84
CA THR A 54 19.37 -25.58 21.93
C THR A 54 18.74 -26.59 20.97
N VAL A 55 19.43 -26.89 19.86
CA VAL A 55 18.99 -27.91 18.90
C VAL A 55 18.87 -29.27 19.58
N GLY A 56 17.71 -29.92 19.41
CA GLY A 56 17.36 -31.20 20.03
C GLY A 56 16.76 -31.06 21.43
N GLU A 57 16.74 -29.87 22.01
CA GLU A 57 16.14 -29.64 23.32
C GLU A 57 14.60 -29.71 23.25
N GLU A 58 14.03 -30.32 24.27
CA GLU A 58 12.59 -30.39 24.48
C GLU A 58 12.21 -29.63 25.76
N LYS A 59 11.17 -28.79 25.69
CA LYS A 59 10.75 -27.99 26.82
C LYS A 59 9.25 -27.75 26.79
N ASP A 60 8.64 -27.72 27.98
CA ASP A 60 7.25 -27.35 28.13
C ASP A 60 7.13 -25.82 28.31
N LEU A 61 6.42 -25.18 27.38
CA LEU A 61 6.16 -23.75 27.42
C LEU A 61 4.74 -23.52 27.94
N SER A 62 4.63 -22.73 29.02
CA SER A 62 3.35 -22.36 29.60
C SER A 62 2.95 -20.97 29.11
N VAL A 63 1.85 -20.87 28.39
CA VAL A 63 1.38 -19.63 27.77
C VAL A 63 -0.13 -19.47 27.98
N THR A 64 -0.60 -18.22 27.90
CA THR A 64 -2.03 -17.91 28.03
C THR A 64 -2.57 -17.37 26.71
N PHE A 65 -3.64 -17.94 26.21
CA PHE A 65 -4.30 -17.42 25.02
C PHE A 65 -4.86 -16.01 25.28
N PRO A 66 -4.75 -15.08 24.33
CA PRO A 66 -5.38 -13.77 24.45
C PRO A 66 -6.90 -13.87 24.69
N GLU A 67 -7.49 -12.91 25.41
CA GLU A 67 -8.94 -12.88 25.66
C GLU A 67 -9.75 -12.73 24.34
N LYS A 68 -9.18 -12.08 23.32
CA LYS A 68 -9.78 -11.92 21.98
C LYS A 68 -9.14 -12.88 20.98
N TYR A 69 -9.09 -14.15 21.30
CA TYR A 69 -8.57 -15.16 20.38
C TYR A 69 -9.68 -15.64 19.44
N HIS A 70 -9.33 -15.92 18.16
CA HIS A 70 -10.30 -16.34 17.13
C HIS A 70 -11.07 -17.62 17.49
N ALA A 71 -10.49 -18.53 18.29
CA ALA A 71 -11.14 -19.72 18.81
C ALA A 71 -11.67 -19.43 20.22
N GLU A 72 -12.97 -19.16 20.35
CA GLU A 72 -13.63 -18.80 21.61
C GLU A 72 -13.44 -19.84 22.73
N ASN A 73 -13.32 -21.11 22.36
CA ASN A 73 -13.08 -22.21 23.30
C ASN A 73 -11.68 -22.22 23.93
N LEU A 74 -10.74 -21.44 23.37
CA LEU A 74 -9.36 -21.32 23.85
C LEU A 74 -9.07 -19.94 24.47
N ALA A 75 -9.87 -18.92 24.18
CA ALA A 75 -9.68 -17.55 24.64
C ALA A 75 -9.51 -17.47 26.15
N GLY A 76 -8.46 -16.78 26.61
CA GLY A 76 -8.13 -16.58 28.04
C GLY A 76 -7.65 -17.83 28.79
N LYS A 77 -7.54 -18.99 28.14
CA LYS A 77 -7.12 -20.24 28.81
C LYS A 77 -5.60 -20.38 28.82
N ASN A 78 -5.11 -21.04 29.87
CA ASN A 78 -3.71 -21.45 29.96
C ASN A 78 -3.50 -22.73 29.14
N ALA A 79 -2.44 -22.74 28.35
CA ALA A 79 -2.01 -23.89 27.58
C ALA A 79 -0.57 -24.23 27.89
N VAL A 80 -0.25 -25.52 27.78
CA VAL A 80 1.10 -26.04 27.85
C VAL A 80 1.46 -26.61 26.49
N PHE A 81 2.54 -26.13 25.91
CA PHE A 81 3.10 -26.65 24.66
C PHE A 81 4.40 -27.38 24.92
N HIS A 82 4.41 -28.66 24.63
CA HIS A 82 5.64 -29.43 24.57
C HIS A 82 6.33 -29.13 23.24
N VAL A 83 7.48 -28.47 23.29
CA VAL A 83 8.21 -27.99 22.12
C VAL A 83 9.55 -28.66 22.00
N LYS A 84 9.91 -29.06 20.77
CA LYS A 84 11.22 -29.60 20.40
C LYS A 84 11.84 -28.73 19.32
N VAL A 85 13.08 -28.29 19.51
CA VAL A 85 13.86 -27.55 18.53
C VAL A 85 14.59 -28.52 17.60
N ASN A 86 14.23 -28.56 16.32
CA ASN A 86 14.86 -29.43 15.32
C ASN A 86 16.10 -28.79 14.68
N SER A 87 16.03 -27.49 14.36
CA SER A 87 17.17 -26.74 13.83
C SER A 87 17.03 -25.25 14.07
N ILE A 88 18.15 -24.56 14.10
CA ILE A 88 18.25 -23.09 14.26
C ILE A 88 18.98 -22.56 13.02
N THR A 89 18.34 -21.63 12.31
CA THR A 89 18.90 -20.92 11.16
C THR A 89 18.99 -19.43 11.51
N LYS A 90 20.18 -18.86 11.41
CA LYS A 90 20.40 -17.43 11.53
C LYS A 90 20.45 -16.80 10.16
N THR A 91 19.72 -15.71 9.97
CA THR A 91 19.89 -14.86 8.80
C THR A 91 21.09 -13.94 9.07
N GLU A 92 22.19 -14.16 8.37
CA GLU A 92 23.33 -13.24 8.39
C GLU A 92 23.15 -12.24 7.25
N LEU A 93 23.09 -10.98 7.61
CA LEU A 93 23.07 -9.91 6.61
C LEU A 93 24.51 -9.68 6.13
N PRO A 94 24.73 -9.44 4.82
CA PRO A 94 26.05 -9.07 4.32
C PRO A 94 26.51 -7.76 4.95
N GLU A 95 27.82 -7.58 5.05
CA GLU A 95 28.38 -6.26 5.39
C GLU A 95 28.06 -5.25 4.29
N LEU A 96 27.79 -4.01 4.70
CA LEU A 96 27.46 -2.94 3.76
C LEU A 96 28.76 -2.25 3.32
N ASP A 97 29.49 -2.92 2.45
CA ASP A 97 30.81 -2.55 1.95
C ASP A 97 30.85 -2.48 0.41
N ASP A 98 32.05 -2.31 -0.14
CA ASP A 98 32.22 -2.22 -1.60
C ASP A 98 31.93 -3.54 -2.30
N ASP A 99 32.12 -4.70 -1.65
CA ASP A 99 31.79 -6.00 -2.24
C ASP A 99 30.26 -6.14 -2.37
N PHE A 100 29.51 -5.72 -1.34
CA PHE A 100 28.04 -5.64 -1.41
C PHE A 100 27.58 -4.71 -2.54
N ALA A 101 28.24 -3.57 -2.73
CA ALA A 101 27.91 -2.63 -3.79
C ALA A 101 28.17 -3.22 -5.18
N GLN A 102 29.28 -3.95 -5.36
CA GLN A 102 29.63 -4.61 -6.62
C GLN A 102 28.60 -5.70 -7.01
N ASP A 103 28.12 -6.47 -6.04
CA ASP A 103 27.04 -7.44 -6.24
C ASP A 103 25.74 -6.78 -6.72
N ASN A 104 25.54 -5.48 -6.41
CA ASN A 104 24.41 -4.68 -6.83
C ASN A 104 24.72 -3.79 -8.05
N GLY A 105 25.89 -3.94 -8.71
CA GLY A 105 26.26 -3.25 -9.95
C GLY A 105 26.88 -1.86 -9.76
N PHE A 106 27.42 -1.57 -8.58
CA PHE A 106 28.10 -0.31 -8.26
C PHE A 106 29.55 -0.55 -7.88
N ASP A 107 30.44 0.39 -8.21
CA ASP A 107 31.87 0.25 -7.94
C ASP A 107 32.19 0.40 -6.43
N THR A 108 31.43 1.22 -5.70
CA THR A 108 31.65 1.49 -4.28
C THR A 108 30.33 1.59 -3.51
N PHE A 109 30.37 1.33 -2.21
CA PHE A 109 29.20 1.46 -1.34
C PHE A 109 28.67 2.91 -1.29
N ASP A 110 29.54 3.90 -1.34
CA ASP A 110 29.14 5.31 -1.41
C ASP A 110 28.36 5.63 -2.69
N ALA A 111 28.75 5.07 -3.84
CA ALA A 111 28.04 5.22 -5.08
C ALA A 111 26.64 4.55 -5.03
N TYR A 112 26.55 3.34 -4.47
CA TYR A 112 25.30 2.64 -4.25
C TYR A 112 24.37 3.45 -3.33
N LYS A 113 24.88 3.93 -2.20
CA LYS A 113 24.15 4.76 -1.24
C LYS A 113 23.63 6.06 -1.88
N ALA A 114 24.45 6.72 -2.69
CA ALA A 114 24.06 7.94 -3.40
C ALA A 114 22.92 7.67 -4.41
N ASP A 115 22.97 6.56 -5.14
CA ASP A 115 21.91 6.15 -6.06
C ASP A 115 20.60 5.84 -5.35
N VAL A 116 20.67 5.09 -4.23
CA VAL A 116 19.50 4.79 -3.39
C VAL A 116 18.90 6.09 -2.83
N ALA A 117 19.74 7.00 -2.32
CA ALA A 117 19.28 8.28 -1.79
C ALA A 117 18.60 9.13 -2.88
N LYS A 118 19.19 9.17 -4.09
CA LYS A 118 18.61 9.86 -5.25
C LYS A 118 17.25 9.28 -5.64
N LYS A 119 17.13 7.94 -5.73
CA LYS A 119 15.86 7.27 -6.05
C LYS A 119 14.79 7.52 -5.00
N LEU A 120 15.15 7.48 -3.72
CA LEU A 120 14.22 7.79 -2.63
C LEU A 120 13.77 9.26 -2.66
N GLN A 121 14.66 10.19 -2.99
CA GLN A 121 14.33 11.60 -3.16
C GLN A 121 13.38 11.81 -4.35
N GLU A 122 13.66 11.20 -5.50
CA GLU A 122 12.78 11.27 -6.68
C GLU A 122 11.37 10.71 -6.38
N ILE A 123 11.28 9.63 -5.60
CA ILE A 123 9.99 9.07 -5.15
C ILE A 123 9.29 10.06 -4.20
N ALA A 124 10.02 10.62 -3.23
CA ALA A 124 9.46 11.57 -2.27
C ALA A 124 8.95 12.84 -2.98
N ASP A 125 9.72 13.39 -3.91
CA ASP A 125 9.35 14.57 -4.69
C ASP A 125 8.09 14.28 -5.54
N THR A 126 8.03 13.11 -6.18
CA THR A 126 6.86 12.70 -6.97
C THR A 126 5.61 12.56 -6.09
N ASN A 127 5.74 11.92 -4.93
CA ASN A 127 4.62 11.76 -4.00
C ASN A 127 4.14 13.10 -3.46
N TYR A 128 5.08 13.99 -3.12
CA TYR A 128 4.77 15.34 -2.65
C TYR A 128 4.01 16.16 -3.70
N ASP A 129 4.44 16.09 -4.97
CA ASP A 129 3.73 16.73 -6.08
C ASP A 129 2.30 16.20 -6.23
N VAL A 130 2.11 14.90 -6.16
CA VAL A 130 0.79 14.26 -6.23
C VAL A 130 -0.11 14.67 -5.04
N GLU A 131 0.45 14.74 -3.82
CA GLU A 131 -0.30 15.19 -2.64
C GLU A 131 -0.78 16.64 -2.79
N ILE A 132 0.08 17.54 -3.28
CA ILE A 132 -0.30 18.94 -3.54
C ILE A 132 -1.40 19.01 -4.61
N GLU A 133 -1.24 18.29 -5.72
CA GLU A 133 -2.25 18.28 -6.79
C GLU A 133 -3.60 17.78 -6.28
N ASN A 134 -3.62 16.69 -5.51
CA ASN A 134 -4.84 16.16 -4.92
C ASN A 134 -5.50 17.16 -3.95
N ALA A 135 -4.71 17.77 -3.07
CA ALA A 135 -5.23 18.77 -2.11
C ALA A 135 -5.81 20.01 -2.82
N LEU A 136 -5.18 20.45 -3.91
CA LEU A 136 -5.70 21.57 -4.72
C LEU A 136 -7.01 21.20 -5.41
N ILE A 137 -7.09 20.01 -6.00
CA ILE A 137 -8.30 19.49 -6.64
C ILE A 137 -9.43 19.35 -5.62
N GLU A 138 -9.16 18.79 -4.43
CA GLU A 138 -10.15 18.65 -3.37
C GLU A 138 -10.70 20.00 -2.91
N LYS A 139 -9.82 21.00 -2.69
CA LYS A 139 -10.23 22.37 -2.33
C LYS A 139 -11.05 23.01 -3.46
N ALA A 140 -10.67 22.84 -4.71
CA ALA A 140 -11.41 23.35 -5.86
C ALA A 140 -12.81 22.71 -5.97
N VAL A 141 -12.91 21.39 -5.77
CA VAL A 141 -14.19 20.66 -5.76
C VAL A 141 -15.06 21.10 -4.59
N ALA A 142 -14.49 21.26 -3.39
CA ALA A 142 -15.24 21.70 -2.21
C ALA A 142 -15.83 23.12 -2.37
N ASN A 143 -15.16 23.99 -3.10
CA ASN A 143 -15.64 25.36 -3.39
C ASN A 143 -16.60 25.44 -4.58
N ALA A 144 -16.73 24.37 -5.37
CA ALA A 144 -17.58 24.36 -6.54
C ALA A 144 -19.04 24.02 -6.19
N GLN A 145 -19.97 24.70 -6.85
CA GLN A 145 -21.40 24.39 -6.80
C GLN A 145 -21.82 23.80 -8.15
N MET A 146 -22.39 22.61 -8.12
CA MET A 146 -22.80 21.91 -9.35
C MET A 146 -24.00 21.00 -9.09
N ASP A 147 -24.83 20.85 -10.10
CA ASP A 147 -25.92 19.87 -10.13
C ASP A 147 -25.50 18.77 -11.13
N ILE A 148 -25.32 17.55 -10.64
CA ILE A 148 -24.80 16.44 -11.43
C ILE A 148 -25.97 15.50 -11.81
N PRO A 149 -26.26 15.34 -13.10
CA PRO A 149 -27.25 14.37 -13.53
C PRO A 149 -26.89 12.95 -13.09
N ALA A 150 -27.86 12.19 -12.58
CA ALA A 150 -27.64 10.82 -12.13
C ALA A 150 -27.03 9.93 -13.22
N ALA A 151 -27.39 10.15 -14.49
CA ALA A 151 -26.82 9.41 -15.62
C ALA A 151 -25.29 9.53 -15.72
N MET A 152 -24.71 10.70 -15.42
CA MET A 152 -23.24 10.87 -15.43
C MET A 152 -22.59 10.04 -14.32
N ILE A 153 -23.22 9.99 -13.14
CA ILE A 153 -22.73 9.18 -12.02
C ILE A 153 -22.84 7.69 -12.37
N ASP A 154 -23.96 7.28 -12.99
CA ASP A 154 -24.17 5.88 -13.38
C ASP A 154 -23.17 5.43 -14.46
N ASP A 155 -22.88 6.28 -15.44
CA ASP A 155 -21.85 6.02 -16.44
C ASP A 155 -20.46 5.91 -15.81
N GLN A 156 -20.11 6.84 -14.92
CA GLN A 156 -18.83 6.78 -14.22
C GLN A 156 -18.72 5.56 -13.30
N LEU A 157 -19.81 5.17 -12.65
CA LEU A 157 -19.87 3.95 -11.83
C LEU A 157 -19.56 2.70 -12.65
N ASN A 158 -20.02 2.62 -13.89
CA ASN A 158 -19.68 1.53 -14.80
C ASN A 158 -18.16 1.48 -15.12
N TYR A 159 -17.50 2.64 -15.22
CA TYR A 159 -16.04 2.68 -15.38
C TYR A 159 -15.33 2.22 -14.08
N VAL A 160 -15.73 2.73 -12.93
CA VAL A 160 -15.16 2.32 -11.63
C VAL A 160 -15.30 0.81 -11.43
N MET A 161 -16.47 0.24 -11.71
CA MET A 161 -16.70 -1.21 -11.59
C MET A 161 -15.81 -2.03 -12.53
N ARG A 162 -15.53 -1.54 -13.74
CA ARG A 162 -14.57 -2.19 -14.65
C ARG A 162 -13.12 -2.11 -14.13
N ASP A 163 -12.73 -0.98 -13.56
CA ASP A 163 -11.41 -0.82 -12.95
C ASP A 163 -11.23 -1.81 -11.79
N VAL A 164 -12.26 -1.97 -10.94
CA VAL A 164 -12.27 -2.92 -9.82
C VAL A 164 -12.14 -4.36 -10.34
N GLU A 165 -12.95 -4.73 -11.34
CA GLU A 165 -12.92 -6.06 -11.95
C GLU A 165 -11.54 -6.36 -12.57
N TYR A 166 -10.94 -5.40 -13.26
CA TYR A 166 -9.60 -5.53 -13.83
C TYR A 166 -8.51 -5.64 -12.73
N SER A 167 -8.65 -4.88 -11.66
CA SER A 167 -7.72 -4.96 -10.51
C SER A 167 -7.78 -6.32 -9.82
N MET A 168 -8.99 -6.86 -9.62
CA MET A 168 -9.17 -8.22 -9.09
C MET A 168 -8.55 -9.28 -10.00
N MET A 169 -8.76 -9.16 -11.31
CA MET A 169 -8.22 -10.10 -12.29
C MET A 169 -6.68 -10.12 -12.26
N ARG A 170 -6.03 -8.98 -12.08
CA ARG A 170 -4.55 -8.91 -11.94
C ARG A 170 -4.04 -9.61 -10.67
N GLN A 171 -4.87 -9.74 -9.65
CA GLN A 171 -4.58 -10.46 -8.42
C GLN A 171 -5.00 -11.94 -8.47
N GLY A 172 -5.43 -12.43 -9.65
CA GLY A 172 -5.90 -13.79 -9.84
C GLY A 172 -7.29 -14.07 -9.29
N LEU A 173 -8.06 -13.02 -8.92
CA LEU A 173 -9.41 -13.14 -8.40
C LEU A 173 -10.43 -12.82 -9.50
N ARG A 174 -11.48 -13.63 -9.60
CA ARG A 174 -12.60 -13.35 -10.47
C ARG A 174 -13.71 -12.65 -9.67
N MET A 175 -14.32 -11.63 -10.24
CA MET A 175 -15.44 -10.91 -9.61
C MET A 175 -16.55 -11.86 -9.15
N GLU A 176 -16.91 -12.84 -9.99
CA GLU A 176 -17.96 -13.82 -9.67
C GLU A 176 -17.64 -14.66 -8.42
N ASP A 177 -16.38 -15.06 -8.26
CA ASP A 177 -15.93 -15.89 -7.13
C ASP A 177 -15.90 -15.05 -5.85
N TYR A 178 -15.47 -13.79 -5.94
CA TYR A 178 -15.50 -12.84 -4.84
C TYR A 178 -16.94 -12.58 -4.35
N LEU A 179 -17.87 -12.30 -5.27
CA LEU A 179 -19.29 -12.07 -4.94
C LEU A 179 -19.93 -13.30 -4.29
N LYS A 180 -19.61 -14.52 -4.77
CA LYS A 180 -20.07 -15.76 -4.13
C LYS A 180 -19.52 -15.95 -2.72
N TYR A 181 -18.24 -15.64 -2.52
CA TYR A 181 -17.58 -15.77 -1.23
C TYR A 181 -18.14 -14.78 -0.19
N THR A 182 -18.36 -13.54 -0.61
CA THR A 182 -18.87 -12.47 0.27
C THR A 182 -20.39 -12.47 0.42
N GLY A 183 -21.12 -13.21 -0.40
CA GLY A 183 -22.59 -13.19 -0.45
C GLY A 183 -23.20 -11.89 -0.95
N GLN A 184 -22.41 -11.03 -1.60
CA GLN A 184 -22.87 -9.76 -2.15
C GLN A 184 -23.35 -9.90 -3.59
N THR A 185 -24.27 -9.03 -4.01
CA THR A 185 -24.61 -8.86 -5.43
C THR A 185 -23.72 -7.78 -6.07
N ARG A 186 -23.65 -7.79 -7.41
CA ARG A 186 -22.92 -6.76 -8.16
C ARG A 186 -23.50 -5.36 -7.90
N GLU A 187 -24.81 -5.26 -7.73
CA GLU A 187 -25.51 -4.00 -7.43
C GLU A 187 -25.15 -3.47 -6.04
N GLN A 188 -25.09 -4.36 -5.04
CA GLN A 188 -24.67 -3.97 -3.70
C GLN A 188 -23.22 -3.48 -3.68
N MET A 189 -22.34 -4.17 -4.40
CA MET A 189 -20.96 -3.74 -4.57
C MET A 189 -20.88 -2.40 -5.31
N ALA A 190 -21.63 -2.20 -6.38
CA ALA A 190 -21.67 -0.95 -7.12
C ALA A 190 -22.14 0.23 -6.24
N GLN A 191 -23.11 0.01 -5.33
CA GLN A 191 -23.54 1.06 -4.39
C GLN A 191 -22.42 1.53 -3.47
N GLN A 192 -21.50 0.66 -3.09
CA GLN A 192 -20.33 1.05 -2.26
C GLN A 192 -19.39 2.00 -3.01
N TYR A 193 -19.29 1.85 -4.34
CA TYR A 193 -18.43 2.69 -5.18
C TYR A 193 -19.14 3.92 -5.76
N ARG A 194 -20.44 4.10 -5.48
CA ARG A 194 -21.23 5.23 -6.03
C ARG A 194 -20.67 6.59 -5.58
N GLY A 195 -20.25 6.71 -4.33
CA GLY A 195 -19.62 7.93 -3.80
C GLY A 195 -18.29 8.25 -4.48
N GLU A 196 -17.49 7.24 -4.78
CA GLU A 196 -16.25 7.41 -5.55
C GLU A 196 -16.55 7.86 -6.99
N ALA A 197 -17.53 7.24 -7.64
CA ALA A 197 -17.95 7.63 -8.98
C ALA A 197 -18.45 9.08 -9.03
N GLU A 198 -19.26 9.50 -8.06
CA GLU A 198 -19.73 10.89 -7.94
C GLU A 198 -18.56 11.86 -7.75
N ASN A 199 -17.59 11.52 -6.90
CA ASN A 199 -16.41 12.35 -6.68
C ASN A 199 -15.55 12.47 -7.96
N ARG A 200 -15.37 11.38 -8.70
CA ARG A 200 -14.66 11.42 -9.99
C ARG A 200 -15.35 12.34 -11.01
N VAL A 201 -16.68 12.33 -11.05
CA VAL A 201 -17.45 13.24 -11.92
C VAL A 201 -17.26 14.69 -11.47
N LYS A 202 -17.32 14.96 -10.15
CA LYS A 202 -17.08 16.33 -9.62
C LYS A 202 -15.71 16.86 -10.02
N ILE A 203 -14.67 16.06 -9.84
CA ILE A 203 -13.30 16.40 -10.22
C ILE A 203 -13.23 16.72 -11.72
N GLN A 204 -13.78 15.85 -12.55
CA GLN A 204 -13.77 16.04 -14.00
C GLN A 204 -14.44 17.35 -14.40
N LEU A 205 -15.64 17.62 -13.87
CA LEU A 205 -16.40 18.84 -14.19
C LEU A 205 -15.70 20.11 -13.73
N VAL A 206 -15.07 20.10 -12.55
CA VAL A 206 -14.32 21.25 -12.03
C VAL A 206 -13.10 21.51 -12.90
N LEU A 207 -12.30 20.50 -13.20
CA LEU A 207 -11.10 20.66 -14.03
C LEU A 207 -11.46 21.13 -15.44
N GLU A 208 -12.54 20.59 -16.02
CA GLU A 208 -13.05 21.05 -17.33
C GLU A 208 -13.55 22.49 -17.30
N ALA A 209 -14.23 22.90 -16.21
CA ALA A 209 -14.68 24.28 -16.05
C ALA A 209 -13.51 25.26 -15.94
N ILE A 210 -12.48 24.92 -15.17
CA ILE A 210 -11.24 25.73 -15.06
C ILE A 210 -10.56 25.78 -16.43
N ARG A 211 -10.38 24.64 -17.09
CA ARG A 211 -9.78 24.57 -18.44
C ARG A 211 -10.46 25.55 -19.41
N LYS A 212 -11.81 25.55 -19.40
CA LYS A 212 -12.59 26.42 -20.29
C LYS A 212 -12.51 27.90 -19.89
N ALA A 213 -12.57 28.21 -18.58
CA ALA A 213 -12.51 29.57 -18.09
C ALA A 213 -11.15 30.24 -18.38
N GLU A 214 -10.07 29.48 -18.24
CA GLU A 214 -8.72 29.96 -18.46
C GLU A 214 -8.20 29.75 -19.90
N ASN A 215 -9.05 29.21 -20.80
CA ASN A 215 -8.72 28.90 -22.21
C ASN A 215 -7.43 28.04 -22.33
N ILE A 216 -7.31 27.01 -21.47
CA ILE A 216 -6.15 26.13 -21.46
C ILE A 216 -6.27 25.10 -22.57
N GLU A 217 -5.38 25.20 -23.55
CA GLU A 217 -5.22 24.19 -24.59
C GLU A 217 -3.80 23.60 -24.54
N PRO A 218 -3.67 22.27 -24.64
CA PRO A 218 -2.35 21.63 -24.66
C PRO A 218 -1.68 21.90 -26.02
N THR A 219 -0.39 22.17 -25.99
CA THR A 219 0.44 22.26 -27.17
C THR A 219 0.96 20.88 -27.59
N ALA A 220 1.55 20.78 -28.79
CA ALA A 220 2.20 19.54 -29.22
C ALA A 220 3.33 19.12 -28.26
N GLU A 221 4.02 20.09 -27.67
CA GLU A 221 5.11 19.86 -26.70
C GLU A 221 4.59 19.27 -25.39
N ASP A 222 3.44 19.75 -24.88
CA ASP A 222 2.78 19.21 -23.70
C ASP A 222 2.33 17.74 -23.92
N ILE A 223 1.83 17.42 -25.11
CA ILE A 223 1.43 16.04 -25.48
C ILE A 223 2.66 15.13 -25.60
N ASP A 224 3.76 15.66 -26.15
CA ASP A 224 5.02 14.95 -26.25
C ASP A 224 5.61 14.63 -24.86
N GLU A 225 5.52 15.56 -23.92
CA GLU A 225 5.92 15.34 -22.53
C GLU A 225 5.08 14.24 -21.86
N GLN A 226 3.77 14.28 -22.04
CA GLN A 226 2.89 13.22 -21.52
C GLN A 226 3.19 11.86 -22.17
N SER A 227 3.49 11.85 -23.47
CA SER A 227 3.91 10.64 -24.18
C SER A 227 5.20 10.04 -23.57
N ALA A 228 6.18 10.89 -23.26
CA ALA A 228 7.43 10.47 -22.63
C ALA A 228 7.20 9.92 -21.19
N LYS A 229 6.34 10.58 -20.39
CA LYS A 229 5.95 10.10 -19.07
C LYS A 229 5.28 8.73 -19.13
N GLN A 230 4.36 8.52 -20.09
CA GLN A 230 3.68 7.23 -20.26
C GLN A 230 4.60 6.12 -20.77
N ALA A 231 5.49 6.43 -21.73
CA ALA A 231 6.50 5.50 -22.22
C ALA A 231 7.41 5.01 -21.09
N LYS A 232 7.90 5.93 -20.24
CA LYS A 232 8.71 5.60 -19.05
C LYS A 232 7.96 4.69 -18.07
N ARG A 233 6.67 4.96 -17.82
CA ARG A 233 5.82 4.11 -16.95
C ARG A 233 5.62 2.72 -17.53
N ALA A 234 5.53 2.62 -18.86
CA ALA A 234 5.39 1.35 -19.57
C ALA A 234 6.72 0.61 -19.79
N GLY A 235 7.85 1.19 -19.38
CA GLY A 235 9.19 0.62 -19.65
C GLY A 235 9.53 0.54 -21.12
N GLN A 236 9.02 1.47 -21.95
CA GLN A 236 9.21 1.50 -23.40
C GLN A 236 10.04 2.72 -23.82
N GLU A 237 10.74 2.57 -24.93
CA GLU A 237 11.41 3.69 -25.59
C GLU A 237 10.38 4.70 -26.12
N VAL A 238 10.62 6.00 -25.89
CA VAL A 238 9.67 7.08 -26.19
C VAL A 238 9.26 7.10 -27.66
N GLU A 239 10.22 6.94 -28.57
CA GLU A 239 9.95 6.94 -30.02
C GLU A 239 9.12 5.73 -30.45
N ALA A 240 9.40 4.56 -29.87
CA ALA A 240 8.61 3.35 -30.14
C ALA A 240 7.17 3.48 -29.60
N PHE A 241 6.99 4.08 -28.42
CA PHE A 241 5.69 4.38 -27.85
C PHE A 241 4.89 5.34 -28.75
N LYS A 242 5.50 6.46 -29.14
CA LYS A 242 4.87 7.47 -30.03
C LYS A 242 4.46 6.90 -31.39
N ALA A 243 5.28 6.03 -31.97
CA ALA A 243 5.00 5.42 -33.28
C ALA A 243 3.75 4.51 -33.27
N ASN A 244 3.38 3.99 -32.12
CA ASN A 244 2.23 3.08 -31.94
C ASN A 244 0.97 3.79 -31.42
N LEU A 245 0.98 5.12 -31.27
CA LEU A 245 -0.18 5.87 -30.78
C LEU A 245 -1.30 5.92 -31.83
N THR A 246 -2.46 5.44 -31.45
CA THR A 246 -3.71 5.66 -32.22
C THR A 246 -4.23 7.09 -32.01
N ASP A 247 -5.16 7.53 -32.84
CA ASP A 247 -5.75 8.86 -32.67
C ASP A 247 -6.54 8.97 -31.34
N GLU A 248 -7.15 7.88 -30.86
CA GLU A 248 -7.78 7.85 -29.55
C GLU A 248 -6.76 8.01 -28.42
N HIS A 249 -5.59 7.36 -28.53
CA HIS A 249 -4.52 7.53 -27.55
C HIS A 249 -3.95 8.95 -27.56
N LYS A 250 -3.84 9.58 -28.73
CA LYS A 250 -3.40 10.99 -28.84
C LYS A 250 -4.40 11.93 -28.18
N ALA A 251 -5.70 11.72 -28.40
CA ALA A 251 -6.76 12.49 -27.75
C ALA A 251 -6.69 12.34 -26.23
N TYR A 252 -6.54 11.13 -25.73
CA TYR A 252 -6.36 10.86 -24.30
C TYR A 252 -5.11 11.56 -23.72
N LEU A 253 -3.97 11.52 -24.41
CA LEU A 253 -2.75 12.21 -24.00
C LEU A 253 -2.92 13.74 -24.01
N SER A 254 -3.67 14.26 -24.97
CA SER A 254 -4.03 15.69 -25.03
C SER A 254 -4.89 16.09 -23.83
N ASP A 255 -5.87 15.27 -23.42
CA ASP A 255 -6.67 15.55 -22.24
C ASP A 255 -5.83 15.48 -20.95
N LEU A 256 -4.94 14.49 -20.84
CA LEU A 256 -4.00 14.43 -19.71
C LEU A 256 -3.09 15.65 -19.64
N ALA A 257 -2.58 16.13 -20.80
CA ALA A 257 -1.75 17.33 -20.87
C ALA A 257 -2.55 18.58 -20.43
N ALA A 258 -3.81 18.69 -20.87
CA ALA A 258 -4.67 19.78 -20.45
C ALA A 258 -4.94 19.78 -18.94
N ILE A 259 -5.23 18.61 -18.35
CA ILE A 259 -5.41 18.44 -16.91
C ILE A 259 -4.13 18.85 -16.16
N GLN A 260 -2.96 18.41 -16.61
CA GLN A 260 -1.69 18.79 -16.01
C GLN A 260 -1.51 20.32 -15.99
N LYS A 261 -1.78 21.00 -17.11
CA LYS A 261 -1.73 22.46 -17.17
C LYS A 261 -2.68 23.16 -16.21
N VAL A 262 -3.87 22.61 -16.00
CA VAL A 262 -4.82 23.11 -14.99
C VAL A 262 -4.23 22.94 -13.59
N CYS A 263 -3.64 21.78 -13.27
CA CYS A 263 -2.98 21.54 -11.99
C CYS A 263 -1.78 22.48 -11.78
N ASP A 264 -0.96 22.70 -12.82
CA ASP A 264 0.18 23.62 -12.78
C ASP A 264 -0.28 25.08 -12.53
N LEU A 265 -1.37 25.50 -13.18
CA LEU A 265 -1.98 26.81 -12.93
C LEU A 265 -2.46 26.95 -11.47
N MET A 266 -3.17 25.94 -10.94
CA MET A 266 -3.61 25.94 -9.56
C MET A 266 -2.42 25.97 -8.59
N LYS A 267 -1.36 25.20 -8.87
CA LYS A 267 -0.12 25.19 -8.11
C LYS A 267 0.57 26.55 -8.08
N ALA A 268 0.64 27.22 -9.23
CA ALA A 268 1.25 28.55 -9.33
C ALA A 268 0.49 29.64 -8.53
N GLY A 269 -0.82 29.49 -8.35
CA GLY A 269 -1.67 30.38 -7.57
C GLY A 269 -1.80 30.02 -6.08
N ALA A 270 -1.28 28.86 -5.67
CA ALA A 270 -1.46 28.34 -4.32
C ALA A 270 -0.27 28.68 -3.40
N THR A 271 -0.56 28.83 -2.11
CA THR A 271 0.47 28.86 -1.07
C THR A 271 0.48 27.51 -0.36
N VAL A 272 1.58 26.78 -0.51
CA VAL A 272 1.77 25.48 0.15
C VAL A 272 2.28 25.76 1.57
N VAL A 273 1.55 25.25 2.57
CA VAL A 273 1.93 25.30 3.99
C VAL A 273 2.17 23.89 4.51
N ASP A 274 3.09 23.76 5.47
CA ASP A 274 3.39 22.48 6.07
C ASP A 274 2.19 22.02 6.92
N LYS A 275 1.76 20.78 6.80
CA LYS A 275 0.56 20.21 7.46
C LYS A 275 0.56 20.46 8.98
N LYS A 276 1.74 20.43 9.62
CA LYS A 276 1.91 20.76 11.03
C LYS A 276 1.63 22.24 11.35
N GLN A 277 1.75 23.14 10.37
CA GLN A 277 1.44 24.55 10.55
C GLN A 277 -0.04 24.83 10.32
N GLU A 278 -0.71 24.06 9.48
CA GLU A 278 -2.15 24.17 9.22
C GLU A 278 -2.94 23.71 10.46
N GLU A 279 -2.61 22.57 11.07
CA GLU A 279 -3.21 22.07 12.32
C GLU A 279 -3.01 23.06 13.51
N ALA A 280 -1.85 23.72 13.57
CA ALA A 280 -1.58 24.74 14.59
C ALA A 280 -2.34 26.04 14.34
N ALA A 281 -2.63 26.38 13.09
CA ALA A 281 -3.39 27.55 12.72
C ALA A 281 -4.90 27.36 12.94
N GLU A 282 -5.46 26.18 12.59
CA GLU A 282 -6.85 25.83 12.85
C GLU A 282 -7.17 25.78 14.34
N THR A 283 -6.31 25.20 15.16
CA THR A 283 -6.46 25.20 16.64
C THR A 283 -6.37 26.62 17.25
N ALA A 284 -5.62 27.54 16.62
CA ALA A 284 -5.51 28.91 17.07
C ALA A 284 -6.71 29.77 16.63
N GLU A 285 -7.41 29.42 15.55
CA GLU A 285 -8.66 30.09 15.13
C GLU A 285 -9.87 29.60 15.93
N GLU A 286 -9.97 28.31 16.22
CA GLU A 286 -11.04 27.74 17.07
C GLU A 286 -11.00 28.34 18.48
N THR A 287 -9.81 28.53 19.06
CA THR A 287 -9.67 29.19 20.39
C THR A 287 -10.01 30.66 20.41
N LYS A 288 -10.02 31.35 19.25
CA LYS A 288 -10.43 32.78 19.16
C LYS A 288 -11.92 32.98 18.93
N THR A 289 -12.64 31.96 18.53
CA THR A 289 -14.11 32.02 18.32
C THR A 289 -14.89 31.63 19.57
N GLU A 290 -14.26 31.10 20.61
CA GLU A 290 -14.87 30.76 21.90
C GLU A 290 -14.67 31.85 23.00
N GLU A 291 -13.99 32.96 22.72
CA GLU A 291 -13.93 34.17 23.58
C GLU A 291 -14.85 35.26 23.01
#